data_751bcec27596271412ddc68b7fd21954
#
_entry.id   751bcec27596271412ddc68b7fd21954
#
_cell.length_a   1.000
_cell.length_b   1.000
_cell.length_c   1.000
_cell.angle_alpha   90.00
_cell.angle_beta   90.00
_cell.angle_gamma   90.00
#
_symmetry.space_group_name_H-M   'P 1'
#
loop_
_entity.id
_entity.type
_entity.pdbx_description
1 polymer ?
#
loop_
_entity_poly.entity_id
_entity_poly.type
_entity_poly.pdbx_seq_one_letter_code
_entity_poly.pdbx_strand_id
1 'polypeptide(L)'
;MARIVIIGSGIAGLFAALRLADAGHDVTVITKQRPVDSSTNWAQGGIAAILDKTDGIGLESHIKDTLVSGDGMCDEKVVRSVIEESGARIHDLLNIGVRFETDANGEFHFVKEGGHSERRILHAKDATGKEIERALNDAASAHPNIILKPNTLAIDLIQRDYGNPEKGVCGVWCLDQFLHRFR
;
A
#
# COMPACT_ATOMS: atom_id res chain seq x y z
N MET A 1 -20.94 7.02 8.60
CA MET A 1 -19.70 7.72 9.00
C MET A 1 -19.13 7.03 10.23
N ALA A 2 -17.89 6.58 10.17
CA ALA A 2 -17.19 5.93 11.28
C ALA A 2 -15.86 6.64 11.51
N ARG A 3 -15.32 6.56 12.74
CA ARG A 3 -13.95 6.99 13.04
C ARG A 3 -13.03 5.77 12.98
N ILE A 4 -12.01 5.85 12.13
CA ILE A 4 -11.12 4.72 11.85
C ILE A 4 -9.69 5.14 12.18
N VAL A 5 -8.95 4.26 12.85
CA VAL A 5 -7.52 4.45 13.09
C VAL A 5 -6.75 3.45 12.25
N ILE A 6 -5.76 3.95 11.52
CA ILE A 6 -4.82 3.13 10.74
C ILE A 6 -3.43 3.25 11.37
N ILE A 7 -2.79 2.12 11.59
CA ILE A 7 -1.44 2.03 12.17
C ILE A 7 -0.44 1.82 11.03
N GLY A 8 0.38 2.84 10.77
CA GLY A 8 1.41 2.83 9.75
C GLY A 8 1.05 3.66 8.51
N SER A 9 2.04 4.37 8.00
CA SER A 9 1.94 5.31 6.87
C SER A 9 2.61 4.81 5.59
N GLY A 10 2.92 3.52 5.46
CA GLY A 10 3.36 2.96 4.19
C GLY A 10 2.20 2.80 3.18
N ILE A 11 2.50 2.29 1.98
CA ILE A 11 1.54 2.14 0.88
C ILE A 11 0.20 1.53 1.32
N ALA A 12 0.21 0.45 2.10
CA ALA A 12 -1.01 -0.21 2.54
C ALA A 12 -1.87 0.70 3.43
N GLY A 13 -1.24 1.39 4.40
CA GLY A 13 -1.94 2.27 5.33
C GLY A 13 -2.51 3.52 4.66
N LEU A 14 -1.70 4.20 3.85
CA LEU A 14 -2.13 5.42 3.16
C LEU A 14 -3.18 5.13 2.08
N PHE A 15 -3.01 4.04 1.32
CA PHE A 15 -4.00 3.64 0.32
C PHE A 15 -5.35 3.29 0.98
N ALA A 16 -5.34 2.52 2.07
CA ALA A 16 -6.55 2.23 2.84
C ALA A 16 -7.18 3.51 3.41
N ALA A 17 -6.37 4.46 3.90
CA ALA A 17 -6.85 5.73 4.44
C ALA A 17 -7.61 6.53 3.38
N LEU A 18 -7.05 6.66 2.17
CA LEU A 18 -7.70 7.36 1.06
C LEU A 18 -9.03 6.69 0.69
N ARG A 19 -9.04 5.37 0.49
CA ARG A 19 -10.26 4.62 0.14
C ARG A 19 -11.38 4.77 1.18
N LEU A 20 -11.02 4.75 2.47
CA LEU A 20 -11.99 4.90 3.56
C LEU A 20 -12.48 6.33 3.70
N ALA A 21 -11.61 7.30 3.49
CA ALA A 21 -11.97 8.72 3.52
C ALA A 21 -12.87 9.11 2.34
N ASP A 22 -12.59 8.60 1.13
CA ASP A 22 -13.46 8.75 -0.05
C ASP A 22 -14.85 8.11 0.18
N ALA A 23 -14.93 7.05 0.98
CA ALA A 23 -16.19 6.44 1.40
C ALA A 23 -16.91 7.22 2.52
N GLY A 24 -16.42 8.40 2.91
CA GLY A 24 -17.05 9.30 3.87
C GLY A 24 -16.75 8.99 5.33
N HIS A 25 -15.65 8.32 5.63
CA HIS A 25 -15.21 8.04 6.99
C HIS A 25 -14.14 9.03 7.46
N ASP A 26 -14.10 9.30 8.77
CA ASP A 26 -13.01 10.06 9.40
C ASP A 26 -11.85 9.11 9.70
N VAL A 27 -10.69 9.36 9.12
CA VAL A 27 -9.53 8.48 9.24
C VAL A 27 -8.39 9.18 9.97
N THR A 28 -7.83 8.53 10.96
CA THR A 28 -6.59 8.95 11.62
C THR A 28 -5.50 7.93 11.32
N VAL A 29 -4.46 8.34 10.63
CA VAL A 29 -3.26 7.52 10.39
C VAL A 29 -2.23 7.88 11.45
N ILE A 30 -1.83 6.92 12.27
CA ILE A 30 -0.76 7.08 13.25
C ILE A 30 0.53 6.43 12.75
N THR A 31 1.66 7.09 12.94
CA THR A 31 2.97 6.55 12.56
C THR A 31 4.03 6.93 13.59
N LYS A 32 4.93 5.98 13.86
CA LYS A 32 5.96 6.13 14.90
C LYS A 32 6.99 7.23 14.63
N GLN A 33 7.15 7.62 13.37
CA GLN A 33 8.07 8.67 12.92
C GLN A 33 7.35 9.59 11.94
N ARG A 34 8.08 10.27 11.05
CA ARG A 34 7.46 11.06 9.96
C ARG A 34 6.69 10.13 9.01
N PRO A 35 5.61 10.59 8.40
CA PRO A 35 4.82 9.76 7.47
C PRO A 35 5.65 9.13 6.34
N VAL A 36 6.68 9.83 5.86
CA VAL A 36 7.58 9.35 4.81
C VAL A 36 8.62 8.31 5.27
N ASP A 37 8.79 8.12 6.58
CA ASP A 37 9.75 7.15 7.12
C ASP A 37 9.12 5.74 7.16
N SER A 38 8.81 5.21 5.99
CA SER A 38 8.18 3.90 5.79
C SER A 38 9.07 2.96 4.97
N SER A 39 8.83 1.66 5.06
CA SER A 39 9.51 0.68 4.20
C SER A 39 9.22 0.93 2.72
N THR A 40 8.05 1.46 2.38
CA THR A 40 7.69 1.84 1.02
C THR A 40 8.67 2.87 0.46
N ASN A 41 9.01 3.90 1.24
CA ASN A 41 9.94 4.96 0.80
C ASN A 41 11.35 4.44 0.47
N TRP A 42 11.74 3.31 1.03
CA TRP A 42 13.05 2.70 0.82
C TRP A 42 13.06 1.61 -0.26
N ALA A 43 11.90 1.26 -0.81
CA ALA A 43 11.79 0.26 -1.87
C ALA A 43 12.37 0.82 -3.19
N GLN A 44 13.40 0.14 -3.71
CA GLN A 44 14.13 0.54 -4.91
C GLN A 44 13.59 -0.13 -6.17
N GLY A 45 13.13 -1.40 -6.05
CA GLY A 45 12.55 -2.14 -7.16
C GLY A 45 11.26 -1.53 -7.68
N GLY A 46 10.74 -2.11 -8.76
CA GLY A 46 9.48 -1.70 -9.34
C GLY A 46 8.26 -2.42 -8.74
N ILE A 47 7.13 -2.23 -9.37
CA ILE A 47 5.88 -2.93 -9.06
C ILE A 47 5.42 -3.75 -10.25
N ALA A 48 5.26 -5.05 -10.06
CA ALA A 48 4.80 -5.97 -11.11
C ALA A 48 3.29 -5.87 -11.28
N ALA A 49 2.82 -5.75 -12.52
CA ALA A 49 1.39 -5.72 -12.82
C ALA A 49 1.09 -6.22 -14.23
N ILE A 50 -0.13 -6.71 -14.41
CA ILE A 50 -0.75 -6.97 -15.72
C ILE A 50 -1.79 -5.88 -15.94
N LEU A 51 -1.50 -4.95 -16.86
CA LEU A 51 -2.39 -3.81 -17.09
C LEU A 51 -3.59 -4.17 -17.97
N ASP A 52 -3.38 -5.04 -18.96
CA ASP A 52 -4.46 -5.53 -19.82
C ASP A 52 -5.10 -6.80 -19.23
N LYS A 53 -6.32 -6.66 -18.74
CA LYS A 53 -7.08 -7.78 -18.17
C LYS A 53 -7.43 -8.87 -19.20
N THR A 54 -7.31 -8.58 -20.49
CA THR A 54 -7.54 -9.56 -21.58
C THR A 54 -6.31 -10.39 -21.90
N ASP A 55 -5.14 -10.01 -21.37
CA ASP A 55 -3.90 -10.78 -21.49
C ASP A 55 -3.88 -11.99 -20.54
N GLY A 56 -4.64 -13.01 -20.89
CA GLY A 56 -4.70 -14.25 -20.12
C GLY A 56 -3.36 -15.01 -20.07
N ILE A 57 -2.53 -14.87 -21.10
CA ILE A 57 -1.21 -15.52 -21.16
C ILE A 57 -0.26 -14.85 -20.20
N GLY A 58 -0.18 -13.53 -20.21
CA GLY A 58 0.64 -12.76 -19.27
C GLY A 58 0.20 -12.97 -17.82
N LEU A 59 -1.12 -13.07 -17.57
CA LEU A 59 -1.68 -13.35 -16.25
C LEU A 59 -1.20 -14.71 -15.70
N GLU A 60 -1.38 -15.79 -16.47
CA GLU A 60 -0.98 -17.13 -16.05
C GLU A 60 0.56 -17.26 -15.93
N SER A 61 1.31 -16.59 -16.80
CA SER A 61 2.75 -16.48 -16.70
C SER A 61 3.19 -15.82 -15.39
N HIS A 62 2.53 -14.72 -14.98
CA HIS A 62 2.85 -14.02 -13.73
C HIS A 62 2.51 -14.87 -12.49
N ILE A 63 1.36 -15.53 -12.50
CA ILE A 63 0.97 -16.45 -11.41
C ILE A 63 2.01 -17.56 -11.26
N LYS A 64 2.39 -18.20 -12.38
CA LYS A 64 3.38 -19.26 -12.38
C LYS A 64 4.74 -18.80 -11.85
N ASP A 65 5.24 -17.65 -12.31
CA ASP A 65 6.50 -17.08 -11.84
C ASP A 65 6.47 -16.84 -10.32
N THR A 66 5.36 -16.33 -9.81
CA THR A 66 5.17 -16.07 -8.37
C THR A 66 5.15 -17.36 -7.56
N LEU A 67 4.43 -18.39 -8.01
CA LEU A 67 4.37 -19.68 -7.33
C LEU A 67 5.73 -20.39 -7.33
N VAL A 68 6.46 -20.33 -8.45
CA VAL A 68 7.82 -20.91 -8.54
C VAL A 68 8.78 -20.18 -7.60
N SER A 69 8.78 -18.85 -7.59
CA SER A 69 9.64 -18.06 -6.70
C SER A 69 9.29 -18.25 -5.22
N GLY A 70 8.05 -18.54 -4.92
CA GLY A 70 7.55 -18.77 -3.57
C GLY A 70 7.84 -20.17 -3.02
N ASP A 71 8.37 -21.08 -3.85
CA ASP A 71 8.84 -22.44 -3.45
C ASP A 71 7.88 -23.20 -2.52
N GLY A 72 6.59 -23.19 -2.84
CA GLY A 72 5.54 -23.86 -2.05
C GLY A 72 4.99 -23.07 -0.86
N MET A 73 5.49 -21.85 -0.60
CA MET A 73 5.01 -20.99 0.50
C MET A 73 3.76 -20.17 0.12
N CYS A 74 3.37 -20.15 -1.15
CA CYS A 74 2.27 -19.33 -1.64
C CYS A 74 0.93 -20.08 -1.56
N ASP A 75 -0.14 -19.34 -1.20
CA ASP A 75 -1.50 -19.74 -1.48
C ASP A 75 -1.87 -19.30 -2.91
N GLU A 76 -2.08 -20.25 -3.81
CA GLU A 76 -2.35 -19.97 -5.23
C GLU A 76 -3.60 -19.11 -5.43
N LYS A 77 -4.65 -19.29 -4.62
CA LYS A 77 -5.89 -18.49 -4.73
C LYS A 77 -5.62 -17.03 -4.40
N VAL A 78 -4.80 -16.79 -3.39
CA VAL A 78 -4.39 -15.43 -3.00
C VAL A 78 -3.51 -14.81 -4.08
N VAL A 79 -2.51 -15.55 -4.59
CA VAL A 79 -1.64 -15.09 -5.68
C VAL A 79 -2.47 -14.69 -6.90
N ARG A 80 -3.39 -15.54 -7.33
CA ARG A 80 -4.28 -15.26 -8.46
C ARG A 80 -5.11 -14.00 -8.24
N SER A 81 -5.78 -13.89 -7.10
CA SER A 81 -6.61 -12.72 -6.77
C SER A 81 -5.81 -11.41 -6.80
N VAL A 82 -4.60 -11.41 -6.22
CA VAL A 82 -3.72 -10.22 -6.20
C VAL A 82 -3.28 -9.82 -7.61
N ILE A 83 -2.88 -10.80 -8.43
CA ILE A 83 -2.38 -10.51 -9.78
C ILE A 83 -3.52 -10.07 -10.71
N GLU A 84 -4.70 -10.67 -10.62
CA GLU A 84 -5.89 -10.27 -11.38
C GLU A 84 -6.32 -8.81 -11.08
N GLU A 85 -6.10 -8.34 -9.85
CA GLU A 85 -6.40 -6.97 -9.48
C GLU A 85 -5.28 -5.97 -9.81
N SER A 86 -4.09 -6.44 -10.13
CA SER A 86 -2.89 -5.59 -10.22
C SER A 86 -3.05 -4.39 -11.17
N GLY A 87 -3.62 -4.59 -12.36
CA GLY A 87 -3.85 -3.51 -13.31
C GLY A 87 -4.74 -2.41 -12.75
N ALA A 88 -5.84 -2.78 -12.10
CA ALA A 88 -6.74 -1.81 -11.47
C ALA A 88 -6.03 -1.03 -10.35
N ARG A 89 -5.18 -1.69 -9.56
CA ARG A 89 -4.41 -1.03 -8.49
C ARG A 89 -3.36 -0.06 -9.04
N ILE A 90 -2.73 -0.38 -10.18
CA ILE A 90 -1.84 0.58 -10.86
C ILE A 90 -2.62 1.81 -11.32
N HIS A 91 -3.80 1.64 -11.89
CA HIS A 91 -4.65 2.78 -12.28
C HIS A 91 -5.05 3.63 -11.06
N ASP A 92 -5.36 3.03 -9.93
CA ASP A 92 -5.61 3.78 -8.69
C ASP A 92 -4.39 4.62 -8.29
N LEU A 93 -3.17 4.06 -8.34
CA LEU A 93 -1.94 4.79 -8.02
C LEU A 93 -1.69 5.96 -8.99
N LEU A 94 -1.94 5.77 -10.29
CA LEU A 94 -1.84 6.83 -11.29
C LEU A 94 -2.85 7.96 -11.00
N ASN A 95 -4.08 7.62 -10.66
CA ASN A 95 -5.12 8.60 -10.30
C ASN A 95 -4.77 9.38 -9.03
N ILE A 96 -4.04 8.76 -8.09
CA ILE A 96 -3.51 9.42 -6.88
C ILE A 96 -2.34 10.36 -7.23
N GLY A 97 -1.72 10.20 -8.39
CA GLY A 97 -0.64 11.07 -8.87
C GLY A 97 0.76 10.44 -8.80
N VAL A 98 0.85 9.12 -8.75
CA VAL A 98 2.11 8.38 -8.94
C VAL A 98 2.56 8.51 -10.39
N ARG A 99 3.83 8.76 -10.62
CA ARG A 99 4.43 8.94 -11.95
C ARG A 99 5.43 7.83 -12.22
N PHE A 100 5.00 6.85 -13.00
CA PHE A 100 5.89 5.81 -13.52
C PHE A 100 6.62 6.31 -14.78
N GLU A 101 7.75 5.69 -15.11
CA GLU A 101 8.49 6.00 -16.33
C GLU A 101 7.72 5.58 -17.57
N THR A 102 7.78 6.46 -18.56
CA THR A 102 7.23 6.24 -19.90
C THR A 102 8.31 6.40 -20.95
N ASP A 103 8.11 5.80 -22.10
CA ASP A 103 8.95 6.00 -23.27
C ASP A 103 8.66 7.36 -23.97
N ALA A 104 9.31 7.61 -25.11
CA ALA A 104 9.13 8.83 -25.89
C ALA A 104 7.72 8.99 -26.49
N ASN A 105 6.93 7.93 -26.57
CA ASN A 105 5.55 7.93 -27.05
C ASN A 105 4.52 8.08 -25.92
N GLY A 106 4.98 8.09 -24.65
CA GLY A 106 4.11 8.14 -23.48
C GLY A 106 3.61 6.78 -23.00
N GLU A 107 4.09 5.68 -23.60
CA GLU A 107 3.76 4.32 -23.17
C GLU A 107 4.62 3.91 -21.96
N PHE A 108 4.08 3.10 -21.04
CA PHE A 108 4.82 2.65 -19.86
C PHE A 108 6.06 1.85 -20.25
N HIS A 109 7.18 2.22 -19.64
CA HIS A 109 8.43 1.49 -19.82
C HIS A 109 8.49 0.34 -18.81
N PHE A 110 8.24 -0.89 -19.30
CA PHE A 110 8.33 -2.09 -18.48
C PHE A 110 9.74 -2.67 -18.49
N VAL A 111 10.22 -3.04 -17.31
CA VAL A 111 11.48 -3.78 -17.14
C VAL A 111 11.21 -5.22 -16.70
N LYS A 112 12.24 -6.06 -16.85
CA LYS A 112 12.28 -7.42 -16.36
C LYS A 112 13.24 -7.49 -15.18
N GLU A 113 12.79 -8.03 -14.06
CA GLU A 113 13.63 -8.30 -12.89
C GLU A 113 13.69 -9.81 -12.60
N GLY A 114 14.56 -10.22 -11.67
CA GLY A 114 14.70 -11.60 -11.27
C GLY A 114 13.39 -12.23 -10.80
N GLY A 115 13.17 -13.50 -11.13
CA GLY A 115 11.92 -14.21 -10.82
C GLY A 115 10.78 -14.00 -11.83
N HIS A 116 10.90 -13.05 -12.76
CA HIS A 116 9.91 -12.84 -13.81
C HIS A 116 10.37 -13.36 -15.18
N SER A 117 9.50 -14.09 -15.87
CA SER A 117 9.77 -14.57 -17.24
C SER A 117 9.60 -13.46 -18.29
N GLU A 118 8.78 -12.43 -18.00
CA GLU A 118 8.43 -11.35 -18.92
C GLU A 118 8.69 -9.95 -18.34
N ARG A 119 8.61 -8.92 -19.19
CA ARG A 119 8.68 -7.52 -18.80
C ARG A 119 7.31 -7.08 -18.31
N ARG A 120 7.14 -6.88 -17.01
CA ARG A 120 5.87 -6.45 -16.39
C ARG A 120 6.05 -5.53 -15.19
N ILE A 121 7.26 -5.03 -14.99
CA ILE A 121 7.61 -4.22 -13.84
C ILE A 121 7.60 -2.76 -14.21
N LEU A 122 6.70 -2.00 -13.60
CA LEU A 122 6.65 -0.55 -13.65
C LEU A 122 7.61 0.04 -12.63
N HIS A 123 8.32 1.10 -12.99
CA HIS A 123 9.28 1.73 -12.11
C HIS A 123 9.29 3.25 -12.25
N ALA A 124 9.85 3.94 -11.25
CA ALA A 124 10.10 5.37 -11.25
C ALA A 124 11.55 5.59 -10.87
N LYS A 125 12.46 5.52 -11.87
CA LYS A 125 13.92 5.50 -11.69
C LYS A 125 14.32 4.40 -10.69
N ASP A 126 15.34 4.66 -9.89
CA ASP A 126 15.79 3.73 -8.83
C ASP A 126 15.07 3.96 -7.50
N ALA A 127 13.89 4.56 -7.50
CA ALA A 127 13.21 5.02 -6.30
C ALA A 127 11.67 4.93 -6.42
N THR A 128 11.17 3.80 -6.95
CA THR A 128 9.73 3.60 -7.18
C THR A 128 8.93 3.74 -5.90
N GLY A 129 9.39 3.15 -4.81
CA GLY A 129 8.72 3.28 -3.53
C GLY A 129 8.65 4.72 -3.01
N LYS A 130 9.70 5.52 -3.22
CA LYS A 130 9.73 6.94 -2.85
C LYS A 130 8.69 7.76 -3.64
N GLU A 131 8.51 7.48 -4.93
CA GLU A 131 7.51 8.16 -5.75
C GLU A 131 6.08 7.78 -5.32
N ILE A 132 5.83 6.49 -5.05
CA ILE A 132 4.55 6.01 -4.53
C ILE A 132 4.25 6.66 -3.17
N GLU A 133 5.22 6.66 -2.26
CA GLU A 133 5.08 7.25 -0.93
C GLU A 133 4.80 8.76 -1.01
N ARG A 134 5.51 9.50 -1.89
CA ARG A 134 5.27 10.92 -2.14
C ARG A 134 3.81 11.16 -2.53
N ALA A 135 3.33 10.49 -3.57
CA ALA A 135 1.99 10.71 -4.08
C ALA A 135 0.91 10.39 -3.06
N LEU A 136 1.05 9.27 -2.34
CA LEU A 136 0.12 8.86 -1.30
C LEU A 136 0.09 9.83 -0.11
N ASN A 137 1.25 10.32 0.33
CA ASN A 137 1.33 11.30 1.42
C ASN A 137 0.73 12.65 1.00
N ASP A 138 1.02 13.12 -0.22
CA ASP A 138 0.45 14.35 -0.74
C ASP A 138 -1.08 14.29 -0.78
N ALA A 139 -1.63 13.19 -1.33
CA ALA A 139 -3.06 12.97 -1.40
C ALA A 139 -3.72 12.85 -0.01
N ALA A 140 -3.13 12.08 0.89
CA ALA A 140 -3.64 11.91 2.24
C ALA A 140 -3.59 13.21 3.04
N SER A 141 -2.52 14.01 2.89
CA SER A 141 -2.38 15.31 3.56
C SER A 141 -3.38 16.35 3.07
N ALA A 142 -3.80 16.26 1.80
CA ALA A 142 -4.78 17.15 1.21
C ALA A 142 -6.23 16.75 1.49
N HIS A 143 -6.46 15.50 1.94
CA HIS A 143 -7.82 14.98 2.12
C HIS A 143 -8.47 15.48 3.42
N PRO A 144 -9.67 16.13 3.39
CA PRO A 144 -10.28 16.76 4.56
C PRO A 144 -10.64 15.77 5.69
N ASN A 145 -10.89 14.50 5.36
CA ASN A 145 -11.28 13.48 6.33
C ASN A 145 -10.09 12.63 6.82
N ILE A 146 -8.85 13.00 6.48
CA ILE A 146 -7.66 12.29 6.94
C ILE A 146 -6.82 13.16 7.86
N ILE A 147 -6.46 12.61 9.01
CA ILE A 147 -5.52 13.22 9.95
C ILE A 147 -4.28 12.33 10.03
N LEU A 148 -3.13 12.86 9.60
CA LEU A 148 -1.84 12.21 9.81
C LEU A 148 -1.28 12.61 11.17
N LYS A 149 -0.97 11.62 12.02
CA LYS A 149 -0.34 11.81 13.34
C LYS A 149 1.04 11.19 13.35
N PRO A 150 2.08 11.96 13.04
CA PRO A 150 3.48 11.52 13.17
C PRO A 150 3.87 11.37 14.65
N ASN A 151 5.00 10.69 14.87
CA ASN A 151 5.61 10.51 16.19
C ASN A 151 4.64 9.93 17.25
N THR A 152 3.72 9.11 16.77
CA THR A 152 2.68 8.46 17.58
C THR A 152 2.86 6.95 17.46
N LEU A 153 3.39 6.34 18.51
CA LEU A 153 3.68 4.91 18.59
C LEU A 153 2.46 4.15 19.08
N ALA A 154 1.97 3.19 18.29
CA ALA A 154 0.98 2.23 18.77
C ALA A 154 1.63 1.28 19.79
N ILE A 155 1.05 1.17 20.97
CA ILE A 155 1.57 0.35 22.07
C ILE A 155 0.79 -0.95 22.17
N ASP A 156 -0.55 -0.87 22.18
CA ASP A 156 -1.41 -2.03 22.34
C ASP A 156 -2.80 -1.76 21.76
N LEU A 157 -3.53 -2.82 21.46
CA LEU A 157 -4.89 -2.74 20.95
C LEU A 157 -5.91 -2.75 22.09
N ILE A 158 -6.93 -1.94 21.98
CA ILE A 158 -8.06 -1.93 22.92
C ILE A 158 -9.09 -2.93 22.42
N GLN A 159 -9.23 -4.04 23.13
CA GLN A 159 -10.26 -5.03 22.88
C GLN A 159 -11.60 -4.58 23.46
N ARG A 160 -12.71 -4.88 22.78
CA ARG A 160 -14.06 -4.57 23.29
C ARG A 160 -14.39 -5.36 24.55
N ASP A 161 -13.81 -6.55 24.70
CA ASP A 161 -13.97 -7.43 25.83
C ASP A 161 -12.69 -8.23 26.02
N TYR A 162 -11.93 -7.90 27.04
CA TYR A 162 -10.69 -8.60 27.35
C TYR A 162 -11.01 -10.04 27.74
N GLY A 163 -10.47 -10.99 26.98
CA GLY A 163 -10.73 -12.41 27.14
C GLY A 163 -11.71 -12.99 26.10
N ASN A 164 -12.32 -12.15 25.27
CA ASN A 164 -13.15 -12.60 24.16
C ASN A 164 -12.73 -11.94 22.84
N PRO A 165 -11.73 -12.51 22.13
CA PRO A 165 -11.20 -11.94 20.89
C PRO A 165 -12.23 -11.83 19.75
N GLU A 166 -13.31 -12.61 19.78
CA GLU A 166 -14.36 -12.56 18.78
C GLU A 166 -15.12 -11.22 18.76
N LYS A 167 -15.14 -10.51 19.88
CA LYS A 167 -15.76 -9.18 19.95
C LYS A 167 -14.92 -8.07 19.29
N GLY A 168 -13.70 -8.39 18.89
CA GLY A 168 -12.82 -7.55 18.09
C GLY A 168 -12.21 -6.37 18.85
N VAL A 169 -11.54 -5.52 18.07
CA VAL A 169 -10.80 -4.35 18.52
C VAL A 169 -11.66 -3.10 18.34
N CYS A 170 -11.56 -2.16 19.29
CA CYS A 170 -12.30 -0.89 19.23
C CYS A 170 -11.41 0.35 19.32
N GLY A 171 -10.11 0.18 19.52
CA GLY A 171 -9.17 1.28 19.61
C GLY A 171 -7.73 0.82 19.74
N VAL A 172 -6.85 1.78 19.97
CA VAL A 172 -5.41 1.56 20.14
C VAL A 172 -4.87 2.50 21.20
N TRP A 173 -4.05 1.97 22.11
CA TRP A 173 -3.25 2.76 23.01
C TRP A 173 -2.03 3.30 22.31
N CYS A 174 -1.83 4.62 22.37
CA CYS A 174 -0.73 5.30 21.71
C CYS A 174 0.14 6.06 22.69
N LEU A 175 1.44 6.07 22.42
CA LEU A 175 2.39 6.99 23.03
C LEU A 175 2.70 8.12 22.06
N ASP A 176 2.37 9.35 22.47
CA ASP A 176 2.81 10.55 21.77
C ASP A 176 4.26 10.83 22.21
N GLN A 177 5.20 10.64 21.30
CA GLN A 177 6.64 10.69 21.58
C GLN A 177 7.13 12.11 21.91
N PHE A 178 6.43 13.15 21.44
CA PHE A 178 6.78 14.54 21.81
C PHE A 178 6.21 14.96 23.15
N LEU A 179 5.00 14.53 23.45
CA LEU A 179 4.33 14.92 24.69
C LEU A 179 4.62 13.96 25.83
N HIS A 180 5.28 12.83 25.59
CA HIS A 180 5.50 11.74 26.55
C HIS A 180 4.21 11.33 27.26
N ARG A 181 3.08 11.39 26.55
CA ARG A 181 1.73 11.12 27.07
C ARG A 181 1.08 9.95 26.34
N PHE A 182 0.46 9.09 27.11
CA PHE A 182 -0.46 8.08 26.60
C PHE A 182 -1.77 8.75 26.17
N ARG A 183 -2.32 8.33 25.08
CA ARG A 183 -3.62 8.72 24.52
C ARG A 183 -4.43 7.52 24.13
#